data_1a75e6bb8f764dbd7239bb9090d2d070
#
_entry.id   1a75e6bb8f764dbd7239bb9090d2d070
#
_cell.length_a   1.000
_cell.length_b   1.000
_cell.length_c   1.000
_cell.angle_alpha   90.00
_cell.angle_beta   90.00
_cell.angle_gamma   90.00
#
_symmetry.space_group_name_H-M   'P 1'
#
loop_
_entity.id
_entity.type
_entity.pdbx_description
1 polymer ?
#
loop_
_entity_poly.entity_id
_entity_poly.type
_entity_poly.pdbx_seq_one_letter_code
_entity_poly.pdbx_strand_id
1 'polypeptide(L)'
;MVELQIAAAKVPRHGAIESGDTIEMIERPGGGFSFVLVDGQGSGRGAKTLSNLLVTRAIAQLKDGARDGVVARGVHDYLYTYRMGQVAATLNILSVDFLSGTIRISRNNPAPFYVLDPEGAHVHSEPSTPIGLHPMTRPQITEIPVRPYTYVVLFTDGLLKAGERYGEDVELGNFLAGWRVSEGASAEALAEALLSRALELDRGAPADDVSILVLAALPAQSVDQVRRMRVIFPMESREQSEWREELAEEDLG
;
A
#
# COMPACT_ATOMS: atom_id res chain seq x y z
N MET A 1 -12.63 9.67 21.99
CA MET A 1 -12.92 9.57 20.54
C MET A 1 -11.61 9.30 19.83
N VAL A 2 -11.62 8.49 18.79
CA VAL A 2 -10.43 8.17 17.97
C VAL A 2 -10.62 8.81 16.60
N GLU A 3 -9.57 9.42 16.08
CA GLU A 3 -9.46 9.88 14.71
C GLU A 3 -8.66 8.84 13.91
N LEU A 4 -9.16 8.45 12.77
CA LEU A 4 -8.45 7.57 11.85
C LEU A 4 -7.85 8.40 10.74
N GLN A 5 -6.54 8.35 10.63
CA GLN A 5 -5.77 8.98 9.57
C GLN A 5 -5.23 7.90 8.64
N ILE A 6 -5.31 8.14 7.34
CA ILE A 6 -4.74 7.25 6.34
C ILE A 6 -3.88 8.07 5.41
N ALA A 7 -2.68 7.58 5.15
CA ALA A 7 -1.76 8.15 4.18
C ALA A 7 -1.24 7.06 3.24
N ALA A 8 -1.11 7.43 1.99
CA ALA A 8 -0.47 6.60 0.98
C ALA A 8 0.65 7.40 0.32
N ALA A 9 1.83 6.82 0.24
CA ALA A 9 2.97 7.36 -0.48
C ALA A 9 3.41 6.35 -1.54
N LYS A 10 3.67 6.84 -2.76
CA LYS A 10 4.02 5.97 -3.88
C LYS A 10 4.99 6.66 -4.82
N VAL A 11 5.99 5.90 -5.28
CA VAL A 11 6.94 6.30 -6.30
C VAL A 11 7.14 5.16 -7.31
N PRO A 12 7.19 5.44 -8.62
CA PRO A 12 7.55 4.44 -9.61
C PRO A 12 9.05 4.10 -9.53
N ARG A 13 9.43 2.92 -9.99
CA ARG A 13 10.82 2.56 -10.18
C ARG A 13 11.51 3.57 -11.11
N HIS A 14 12.79 3.75 -10.93
CA HIS A 14 13.58 4.67 -11.74
C HIS A 14 13.45 4.36 -13.25
N GLY A 15 13.21 5.40 -14.03
CA GLY A 15 13.02 5.30 -15.48
C GLY A 15 11.63 4.85 -15.93
N ALA A 16 10.70 4.54 -15.00
CA ALA A 16 9.31 4.27 -15.35
C ALA A 16 8.46 5.55 -15.26
N ILE A 17 7.56 5.74 -16.22
CA ILE A 17 6.61 6.87 -16.22
C ILE A 17 5.52 6.67 -15.17
N GLU A 18 5.12 5.42 -14.94
CA GLU A 18 4.06 5.08 -13.99
C GLU A 18 4.43 3.82 -13.18
N SER A 19 4.00 3.78 -11.93
CA SER A 19 4.14 2.61 -11.07
C SER A 19 3.14 1.53 -11.44
N GLY A 20 3.59 0.27 -11.44
CA GLY A 20 2.74 -0.91 -11.61
C GLY A 20 1.74 -1.14 -10.47
N ASP A 21 2.00 -0.55 -9.30
CA ASP A 21 1.12 -0.65 -8.14
C ASP A 21 -0.14 0.19 -8.30
N THR A 22 -1.21 -0.22 -7.62
CA THR A 22 -2.45 0.57 -7.51
C THR A 22 -2.96 0.56 -6.08
N ILE A 23 -3.34 1.74 -5.59
CA ILE A 23 -4.01 1.94 -4.30
C ILE A 23 -5.34 2.64 -4.57
N GLU A 24 -6.43 2.09 -4.05
CA GLU A 24 -7.77 2.66 -4.16
C GLU A 24 -8.52 2.56 -2.83
N MET A 25 -9.49 3.44 -2.64
CA MET A 25 -10.30 3.54 -1.43
C MET A 25 -11.78 3.47 -1.76
N ILE A 26 -12.55 2.84 -0.87
CA ILE A 26 -14.02 2.84 -0.92
C ILE A 26 -14.63 2.95 0.48
N GLU A 27 -15.66 3.77 0.61
CA GLU A 27 -16.55 3.73 1.79
C GLU A 27 -17.49 2.54 1.71
N ARG A 28 -17.67 1.85 2.82
CA ARG A 28 -18.49 0.62 2.86
C ARG A 28 -19.94 0.89 3.25
N PRO A 29 -20.93 0.13 2.73
CA PRO A 29 -22.36 0.35 3.04
C PRO A 29 -22.62 0.09 4.50
N GLY A 30 -22.09 -0.60 5.31
CA GLY A 30 -22.33 -0.79 6.76
C GLY A 30 -21.67 0.24 7.66
N GLY A 31 -21.00 1.22 7.08
CA GLY A 31 -20.10 2.15 7.78
C GLY A 31 -18.65 1.62 7.81
N GLY A 32 -17.72 2.57 7.75
CA GLY A 32 -16.30 2.27 7.61
C GLY A 32 -15.81 2.41 6.19
N PHE A 33 -14.60 1.95 5.93
CA PHE A 33 -13.96 2.07 4.63
C PHE A 33 -12.99 0.90 4.38
N SER A 34 -12.59 0.75 3.12
CA SER A 34 -11.52 -0.19 2.73
C SER A 34 -10.55 0.48 1.79
N PHE A 35 -9.26 0.16 1.96
CA PHE A 35 -8.20 0.42 1.01
C PHE A 35 -7.76 -0.90 0.37
N VAL A 36 -7.50 -0.85 -0.92
CA VAL A 36 -6.99 -1.99 -1.69
C VAL A 36 -5.66 -1.59 -2.28
N LEU A 37 -4.60 -2.32 -1.93
CA LEU A 37 -3.26 -2.17 -2.49
C LEU A 37 -2.93 -3.42 -3.29
N VAL A 38 -2.65 -3.25 -4.57
CA VAL A 38 -2.27 -4.31 -5.51
C VAL A 38 -0.96 -3.92 -6.18
N ASP A 39 -0.03 -4.86 -6.18
CA ASP A 39 1.16 -4.84 -7.02
C ASP A 39 0.97 -5.88 -8.13
N GLY A 40 0.98 -5.42 -9.38
CA GLY A 40 0.84 -6.26 -10.56
C GLY A 40 2.18 -6.83 -10.99
N GLN A 41 2.23 -8.11 -11.34
CA GLN A 41 3.44 -8.77 -11.80
C GLN A 41 4.15 -7.99 -12.92
N GLY A 42 5.44 -7.70 -12.73
CA GLY A 42 6.28 -6.96 -13.67
C GLY A 42 6.35 -5.47 -13.36
N SER A 43 6.41 -4.63 -14.37
CA SER A 43 6.53 -3.18 -14.18
C SER A 43 5.93 -2.40 -15.34
N GLY A 44 5.73 -1.08 -15.13
CA GLY A 44 5.22 -0.16 -16.13
C GLY A 44 3.77 -0.45 -16.54
N ARG A 45 3.40 -0.08 -17.78
CA ARG A 45 2.01 -0.11 -18.26
C ARG A 45 1.30 -1.46 -18.13
N GLY A 46 2.02 -2.57 -18.34
CA GLY A 46 1.43 -3.92 -18.23
C GLY A 46 1.02 -4.25 -16.80
N ALA A 47 1.93 -4.04 -15.86
CA ALA A 47 1.67 -4.21 -14.42
C ALA A 47 0.58 -3.24 -13.94
N LYS A 48 0.62 -1.98 -14.39
CA LYS A 48 -0.41 -0.98 -14.08
C LYS A 48 -1.80 -1.39 -14.57
N THR A 49 -1.90 -1.88 -15.81
CA THR A 49 -3.18 -2.37 -16.35
C THR A 49 -3.72 -3.53 -15.52
N LEU A 50 -2.84 -4.44 -15.11
CA LEU A 50 -3.21 -5.59 -14.29
C LEU A 50 -3.69 -5.13 -12.89
N SER A 51 -2.90 -4.32 -12.20
CA SER A 51 -3.24 -3.86 -10.85
C SER A 51 -4.55 -3.04 -10.83
N ASN A 52 -4.76 -2.16 -11.81
CA ASN A 52 -6.01 -1.41 -11.97
C ASN A 52 -7.22 -2.34 -12.18
N LEU A 53 -7.07 -3.36 -13.02
CA LEU A 53 -8.14 -4.35 -13.26
C LEU A 53 -8.53 -5.07 -11.97
N LEU A 54 -7.55 -5.51 -11.18
CA LEU A 54 -7.77 -6.26 -9.94
C LEU A 54 -8.36 -5.37 -8.85
N VAL A 55 -7.85 -4.15 -8.70
CA VAL A 55 -8.39 -3.16 -7.75
C VAL A 55 -9.83 -2.81 -8.10
N THR A 56 -10.15 -2.53 -9.36
CA THR A 56 -11.52 -2.24 -9.79
C THR A 56 -12.49 -3.35 -9.40
N ARG A 57 -12.08 -4.61 -9.55
CA ARG A 57 -12.91 -5.76 -9.16
C ARG A 57 -13.06 -5.90 -7.65
N ALA A 58 -12.01 -5.64 -6.88
CA ALA A 58 -12.07 -5.65 -5.43
C ALA A 58 -13.01 -4.55 -4.92
N ILE A 59 -12.82 -3.32 -5.41
CA ILE A 59 -13.62 -2.14 -5.02
C ILE A 59 -15.11 -2.36 -5.33
N ALA A 60 -15.46 -2.92 -6.50
CA ALA A 60 -16.86 -3.19 -6.84
C ALA A 60 -17.52 -4.12 -5.81
N GLN A 61 -16.87 -5.23 -5.44
CA GLN A 61 -17.40 -6.17 -4.46
C GLN A 61 -17.44 -5.58 -3.03
N LEU A 62 -16.43 -4.79 -2.64
CA LEU A 62 -16.41 -4.09 -1.35
C LEU A 62 -17.54 -3.07 -1.25
N LYS A 63 -17.82 -2.35 -2.34
CA LYS A 63 -18.93 -1.41 -2.45
C LYS A 63 -20.30 -2.10 -2.27
N ASP A 64 -20.43 -3.34 -2.75
CA ASP A 64 -21.62 -4.16 -2.57
C ASP A 64 -21.72 -4.79 -1.16
N GLY A 65 -20.75 -4.52 -0.28
CA GLY A 65 -20.74 -4.99 1.10
C GLY A 65 -20.14 -6.39 1.31
N ALA A 66 -19.51 -6.97 0.29
CA ALA A 66 -18.87 -8.27 0.43
C ALA A 66 -17.73 -8.23 1.47
N ARG A 67 -17.55 -9.34 2.21
CA ARG A 67 -16.47 -9.47 3.21
C ARG A 67 -15.12 -9.60 2.53
N ASP A 68 -14.08 -9.01 3.10
CA ASP A 68 -12.74 -8.93 2.53
C ASP A 68 -12.19 -10.27 2.04
N GLY A 69 -12.35 -11.34 2.83
CA GLY A 69 -11.91 -12.68 2.44
C GLY A 69 -12.69 -13.27 1.25
N VAL A 70 -13.94 -12.87 1.04
CA VAL A 70 -14.73 -13.24 -0.15
C VAL A 70 -14.21 -12.46 -1.36
N VAL A 71 -13.97 -11.15 -1.18
CA VAL A 71 -13.41 -10.28 -2.22
C VAL A 71 -12.05 -10.78 -2.68
N ALA A 72 -11.14 -11.06 -1.74
CA ALA A 72 -9.80 -11.54 -2.07
C ALA A 72 -9.84 -12.87 -2.87
N ARG A 73 -10.72 -13.81 -2.48
CA ARG A 73 -10.93 -15.04 -3.25
C ARG A 73 -11.53 -14.78 -4.64
N GLY A 74 -12.55 -13.93 -4.72
CA GLY A 74 -13.19 -13.58 -5.99
C GLY A 74 -12.24 -12.91 -6.97
N VAL A 75 -11.36 -12.02 -6.49
CA VAL A 75 -10.31 -11.40 -7.31
C VAL A 75 -9.25 -12.43 -7.72
N HIS A 76 -8.86 -13.33 -6.82
CA HIS A 76 -7.97 -14.44 -7.12
C HIS A 76 -8.56 -15.37 -8.21
N ASP A 77 -9.79 -15.86 -8.03
CA ASP A 77 -10.45 -16.77 -8.97
C ASP A 77 -10.59 -16.14 -10.35
N TYR A 78 -10.88 -14.85 -10.38
CA TYR A 78 -10.92 -14.10 -11.62
C TYR A 78 -9.54 -14.07 -12.30
N LEU A 79 -8.47 -13.66 -11.59
CA LEU A 79 -7.13 -13.59 -12.17
C LEU A 79 -6.64 -14.95 -12.62
N TYR A 80 -6.81 -15.98 -11.78
CA TYR A 80 -6.43 -17.36 -12.09
C TYR A 80 -7.09 -17.86 -13.37
N THR A 81 -8.41 -17.65 -13.49
CA THR A 81 -9.17 -18.07 -14.69
C THR A 81 -8.79 -17.23 -15.91
N TYR A 82 -8.71 -15.92 -15.76
CA TYR A 82 -8.42 -14.99 -16.86
C TYR A 82 -7.02 -15.17 -17.43
N ARG A 83 -6.04 -15.50 -16.60
CA ARG A 83 -4.64 -15.71 -16.98
C ARG A 83 -4.20 -17.16 -16.89
N MET A 84 -5.13 -18.10 -16.69
CA MET A 84 -4.87 -19.55 -16.66
C MET A 84 -3.70 -19.95 -15.73
N GLY A 85 -3.59 -19.28 -14.58
CA GLY A 85 -2.53 -19.54 -13.60
C GLY A 85 -1.13 -19.07 -14.00
N GLN A 86 -0.99 -18.19 -14.99
CA GLN A 86 0.32 -17.77 -15.53
C GLN A 86 0.80 -16.41 -15.01
N VAL A 87 -0.04 -15.67 -14.29
CA VAL A 87 0.27 -14.32 -13.82
C VAL A 87 -0.06 -14.19 -12.35
N ALA A 88 0.87 -13.61 -11.60
CA ALA A 88 0.70 -13.29 -10.19
C ALA A 88 0.34 -11.82 -9.97
N ALA A 89 -0.24 -11.54 -8.81
CA ALA A 89 -0.27 -10.21 -8.22
C ALA A 89 -0.30 -10.33 -6.71
N THR A 90 0.21 -9.33 -5.99
CA THR A 90 -0.06 -9.22 -4.56
C THR A 90 -1.36 -8.45 -4.34
N LEU A 91 -2.07 -8.79 -3.29
CA LEU A 91 -3.33 -8.12 -2.92
C LEU A 91 -3.38 -7.94 -1.42
N ASN A 92 -3.49 -6.70 -0.98
CA ASN A 92 -3.79 -6.34 0.40
C ASN A 92 -5.10 -5.55 0.45
N ILE A 93 -5.99 -5.92 1.37
CA ILE A 93 -7.20 -5.17 1.68
C ILE A 93 -7.10 -4.77 3.15
N LEU A 94 -7.09 -3.47 3.40
CA LEU A 94 -7.15 -2.86 4.72
C LEU A 94 -8.54 -2.29 4.93
N SER A 95 -9.32 -2.85 5.84
CA SER A 95 -10.68 -2.39 6.13
C SER A 95 -10.81 -1.93 7.57
N VAL A 96 -11.61 -0.89 7.79
CA VAL A 96 -12.05 -0.48 9.12
C VAL A 96 -13.56 -0.57 9.18
N ASP A 97 -14.06 -1.30 10.15
CA ASP A 97 -15.48 -1.40 10.46
C ASP A 97 -15.78 -0.50 11.67
N PHE A 98 -16.61 0.51 11.45
CA PHE A 98 -16.96 1.47 12.49
C PHE A 98 -17.93 0.91 13.53
N LEU A 99 -18.70 -0.11 13.18
CA LEU A 99 -19.66 -0.72 14.11
C LEU A 99 -18.96 -1.62 15.13
N SER A 100 -18.04 -2.46 14.67
CA SER A 100 -17.27 -3.34 15.55
C SER A 100 -16.03 -2.66 16.14
N GLY A 101 -15.59 -1.52 15.61
CA GLY A 101 -14.32 -0.88 15.99
C GLY A 101 -13.11 -1.76 15.67
N THR A 102 -13.13 -2.43 14.51
CA THR A 102 -12.11 -3.40 14.12
C THR A 102 -11.39 -2.95 12.85
N ILE A 103 -10.07 -3.07 12.85
CA ILE A 103 -9.23 -2.99 11.66
C ILE A 103 -9.00 -4.43 11.18
N ARG A 104 -9.27 -4.68 9.90
CA ARG A 104 -9.05 -5.99 9.28
C ARG A 104 -8.05 -5.87 8.14
N ILE A 105 -7.07 -6.74 8.13
CA ILE A 105 -6.08 -6.87 7.07
C ILE A 105 -6.27 -8.23 6.40
N SER A 106 -6.60 -8.24 5.11
CA SER A 106 -6.66 -9.44 4.27
C SER A 106 -5.50 -9.40 3.29
N ARG A 107 -4.54 -10.31 3.45
CA ARG A 107 -3.26 -10.30 2.76
C ARG A 107 -3.09 -11.52 1.85
N ASN A 108 -2.85 -11.28 0.58
CA ASN A 108 -2.28 -12.20 -0.40
C ASN A 108 -0.96 -11.61 -0.92
N ASN A 109 -0.02 -11.42 0.00
CA ASN A 109 1.27 -10.80 -0.24
C ASN A 109 2.33 -11.50 0.61
N PRO A 110 3.44 -12.00 0.04
CA PRO A 110 4.55 -12.58 0.81
C PRO A 110 5.21 -11.56 1.75
N ALA A 111 5.23 -10.27 1.35
CA ALA A 111 5.74 -9.21 2.23
C ALA A 111 4.92 -9.15 3.53
N PRO A 112 5.58 -8.97 4.68
CA PRO A 112 4.90 -8.79 5.96
C PRO A 112 4.15 -7.46 6.00
N PHE A 113 3.39 -7.25 7.07
CA PHE A 113 2.94 -5.93 7.48
C PHE A 113 3.28 -5.71 8.96
N TYR A 114 3.21 -4.47 9.39
CA TYR A 114 3.51 -4.11 10.77
C TYR A 114 2.32 -3.46 11.45
N VAL A 115 2.18 -3.76 12.73
CA VAL A 115 1.29 -3.06 13.66
C VAL A 115 2.17 -2.42 14.71
N LEU A 116 2.04 -1.10 14.89
CA LEU A 116 2.72 -0.38 15.95
C LEU A 116 1.70 0.07 16.97
N ASP A 117 2.04 -0.07 18.22
CA ASP A 117 1.26 0.40 19.35
C ASP A 117 2.20 0.85 20.50
N PRO A 118 1.71 1.29 21.66
CA PRO A 118 2.56 1.68 22.78
C PRO A 118 3.48 0.58 23.33
N GLU A 119 3.22 -0.69 22.99
CA GLU A 119 4.04 -1.82 23.41
C GLU A 119 5.21 -2.07 22.44
N GLY A 120 5.12 -1.55 21.21
CA GLY A 120 6.19 -1.62 20.22
C GLY A 120 5.73 -1.87 18.80
N ALA A 121 6.65 -2.35 17.95
CA ALA A 121 6.40 -2.72 16.56
C ALA A 121 6.27 -4.25 16.45
N HIS A 122 5.13 -4.71 15.98
CA HIS A 122 4.78 -6.11 15.83
C HIS A 122 4.74 -6.48 14.34
N VAL A 123 5.60 -7.41 13.93
CA VAL A 123 5.62 -7.91 12.56
C VAL A 123 4.62 -9.06 12.38
N HIS A 124 3.83 -8.99 11.32
CA HIS A 124 2.93 -10.05 10.87
C HIS A 124 3.48 -10.65 9.57
N SER A 125 4.22 -11.75 9.70
CA SER A 125 4.96 -12.41 8.62
C SER A 125 4.47 -13.82 8.31
N GLU A 126 3.27 -14.20 8.76
CA GLU A 126 2.70 -15.51 8.43
C GLU A 126 2.72 -15.74 6.93
N PRO A 127 3.02 -16.97 6.47
CA PRO A 127 3.09 -17.29 5.05
C PRO A 127 1.82 -16.89 4.30
N SER A 128 1.95 -16.15 3.24
CA SER A 128 0.84 -15.72 2.39
C SER A 128 1.25 -15.82 0.92
N THR A 129 0.34 -16.30 0.10
CA THR A 129 0.59 -16.58 -1.32
C THR A 129 -0.07 -15.50 -2.18
N PRO A 130 0.65 -14.93 -3.18
CA PRO A 130 0.06 -14.06 -4.17
C PRO A 130 -1.12 -14.69 -4.88
N ILE A 131 -2.03 -13.87 -5.36
CA ILE A 131 -3.17 -14.31 -6.15
C ILE A 131 -2.75 -14.66 -7.59
N GLY A 132 -3.50 -15.55 -8.25
CA GLY A 132 -3.41 -15.81 -9.69
C GLY A 132 -2.60 -17.02 -10.12
N LEU A 133 -1.71 -17.60 -9.30
CA LEU A 133 -0.84 -18.72 -9.70
C LEU A 133 -1.37 -20.09 -9.33
N HIS A 134 -1.90 -20.26 -8.13
CA HIS A 134 -2.27 -21.57 -7.59
C HIS A 134 -3.78 -21.66 -7.37
N PRO A 135 -4.44 -22.78 -7.67
CA PRO A 135 -5.88 -22.91 -7.43
C PRO A 135 -6.19 -22.76 -5.93
N MET A 136 -7.35 -22.19 -5.63
CA MET A 136 -7.89 -22.04 -4.26
C MET A 136 -7.01 -21.26 -3.29
N THR A 137 -6.22 -20.30 -3.77
CA THR A 137 -5.45 -19.39 -2.91
C THR A 137 -6.39 -18.61 -1.98
N ARG A 138 -6.02 -18.53 -0.71
CA ARG A 138 -6.79 -17.84 0.32
C ARG A 138 -5.97 -16.71 0.94
N PRO A 139 -6.60 -15.59 1.34
CA PRO A 139 -5.89 -14.56 2.08
C PRO A 139 -5.60 -15.01 3.51
N GLN A 140 -4.50 -14.51 4.07
CA GLN A 140 -4.32 -14.42 5.51
C GLN A 140 -5.14 -13.24 6.04
N ILE A 141 -5.91 -13.47 7.10
CA ILE A 141 -6.79 -12.45 7.68
C ILE A 141 -6.35 -12.19 9.12
N THR A 142 -6.03 -10.94 9.40
CA THR A 142 -5.71 -10.45 10.74
C THR A 142 -6.74 -9.41 11.14
N GLU A 143 -7.24 -9.50 12.36
CA GLU A 143 -8.17 -8.53 12.94
C GLU A 143 -7.56 -7.94 14.21
N ILE A 144 -7.55 -6.62 14.31
CA ILE A 144 -7.08 -5.89 15.48
C ILE A 144 -8.11 -4.84 15.89
N PRO A 145 -8.28 -4.56 17.20
CA PRO A 145 -9.19 -3.52 17.64
C PRO A 145 -8.63 -2.13 17.29
N VAL A 146 -9.55 -1.21 16.97
CA VAL A 146 -9.20 0.22 16.86
C VAL A 146 -8.89 0.75 18.27
N ARG A 147 -7.64 1.07 18.53
CA ARG A 147 -7.17 1.69 19.79
C ARG A 147 -6.36 2.94 19.49
N PRO A 148 -6.39 3.96 20.38
CA PRO A 148 -5.49 5.10 20.24
C PRO A 148 -4.02 4.66 20.16
N TYR A 149 -3.25 5.37 19.32
CA TYR A 149 -1.82 5.10 19.07
C TYR A 149 -1.54 3.75 18.39
N THR A 150 -2.53 3.18 17.68
CA THR A 150 -2.31 2.02 16.82
C THR A 150 -2.05 2.47 15.40
N TYR A 151 -0.94 1.97 14.81
CA TYR A 151 -0.62 2.18 13.40
C TYR A 151 -0.59 0.83 12.69
N VAL A 152 -1.03 0.81 11.44
CA VAL A 152 -0.88 -0.33 10.53
C VAL A 152 -0.10 0.13 9.33
N VAL A 153 0.97 -0.57 8.98
CA VAL A 153 1.85 -0.26 7.84
C VAL A 153 1.81 -1.42 6.86
N LEU A 154 1.23 -1.17 5.70
CA LEU A 154 1.21 -2.07 4.54
C LEU A 154 2.09 -1.48 3.43
N PHE A 155 2.72 -2.34 2.65
CA PHE A 155 3.61 -1.90 1.57
C PHE A 155 3.78 -2.98 0.50
N THR A 156 4.30 -2.58 -0.65
CA THR A 156 4.77 -3.48 -1.70
C THR A 156 6.24 -3.84 -1.47
N ASP A 157 6.70 -4.92 -2.08
CA ASP A 157 8.03 -5.45 -1.85
C ASP A 157 9.17 -4.52 -2.26
N GLY A 158 8.88 -3.49 -3.09
CA GLY A 158 9.83 -2.43 -3.42
C GLY A 158 10.38 -1.71 -2.20
N LEU A 159 9.58 -1.56 -1.11
CA LEU A 159 10.10 -1.01 0.14
C LEU A 159 11.16 -1.92 0.77
N LEU A 160 10.96 -3.24 0.75
CA LEU A 160 11.93 -4.20 1.31
C LEU A 160 13.19 -4.31 0.46
N LYS A 161 13.08 -4.13 -0.86
CA LYS A 161 14.19 -4.19 -1.82
C LYS A 161 15.03 -2.92 -1.86
N ALA A 162 14.58 -1.84 -1.20
CA ALA A 162 15.32 -0.58 -1.19
C ALA A 162 16.70 -0.77 -0.59
N GLY A 163 17.74 -0.33 -1.32
CA GLY A 163 19.15 -0.46 -0.93
C GLY A 163 19.83 -1.75 -1.36
N GLU A 164 19.12 -2.83 -1.72
CA GLU A 164 19.71 -4.11 -2.10
C GLU A 164 20.79 -3.97 -3.19
N ARG A 165 20.58 -3.08 -4.17
CA ARG A 165 21.54 -2.79 -5.24
C ARG A 165 22.90 -2.31 -4.72
N TYR A 166 22.91 -1.70 -3.54
CA TYR A 166 24.09 -1.13 -2.89
C TYR A 166 24.55 -1.97 -1.71
N GLY A 167 23.94 -3.14 -1.46
CA GLY A 167 24.26 -4.00 -0.33
C GLY A 167 23.75 -3.43 1.00
N GLU A 168 22.77 -2.56 0.95
CA GLU A 168 22.11 -1.94 2.11
C GLU A 168 20.72 -2.58 2.32
N ASP A 169 20.20 -2.49 3.54
CA ASP A 169 18.89 -3.01 3.95
C ASP A 169 18.09 -1.88 4.59
N VAL A 170 16.81 -1.83 4.33
CA VAL A 170 15.91 -0.84 4.94
C VAL A 170 15.84 -0.99 6.46
N GLU A 171 16.14 -2.20 6.98
CA GLU A 171 16.04 -2.56 8.40
C GLU A 171 14.67 -2.15 9.00
N LEU A 172 13.61 -2.43 8.25
CA LEU A 172 12.28 -1.91 8.50
C LEU A 172 11.79 -2.17 9.93
N GLY A 173 12.10 -3.35 10.49
CA GLY A 173 11.77 -3.68 11.88
C GLY A 173 12.44 -2.73 12.89
N ASN A 174 13.73 -2.43 12.71
CA ASN A 174 14.48 -1.51 13.56
C ASN A 174 13.98 -0.07 13.39
N PHE A 175 13.72 0.34 12.15
CA PHE A 175 13.19 1.66 11.85
C PHE A 175 11.84 1.88 12.56
N LEU A 176 10.90 0.93 12.42
CA LEU A 176 9.58 1.02 13.02
C LEU A 176 9.60 0.88 14.55
N ALA A 177 10.50 0.07 15.09
CA ALA A 177 10.69 -0.03 16.55
C ALA A 177 11.18 1.29 17.17
N GLY A 178 11.90 2.11 16.40
CA GLY A 178 12.31 3.46 16.80
C GLY A 178 11.20 4.51 16.69
N TRP A 179 10.08 4.21 16.04
CA TRP A 179 8.97 5.16 15.85
C TRP A 179 8.16 5.34 17.13
N ARG A 180 8.10 6.57 17.62
CA ARG A 180 7.43 6.89 18.90
C ARG A 180 5.94 7.13 18.70
N VAL A 181 5.15 6.07 18.68
CA VAL A 181 3.69 6.12 18.49
C VAL A 181 2.98 7.01 19.53
N SER A 182 3.48 7.07 20.76
CA SER A 182 2.92 7.88 21.85
C SER A 182 3.02 9.40 21.62
N GLU A 183 3.89 9.84 20.72
CA GLU A 183 3.99 11.26 20.33
C GLU A 183 2.87 11.66 19.36
N GLY A 184 2.10 10.68 18.85
CA GLY A 184 0.92 10.93 18.01
C GLY A 184 1.25 11.49 16.63
N ALA A 185 2.40 11.12 16.07
CA ALA A 185 2.77 11.52 14.73
C ALA A 185 1.72 11.05 13.71
N SER A 186 1.44 11.86 12.68
CA SER A 186 0.41 11.55 11.70
C SER A 186 0.74 10.32 10.85
N ALA A 187 -0.28 9.70 10.24
CA ALA A 187 -0.08 8.65 9.24
C ALA A 187 0.79 9.15 8.07
N GLU A 188 0.60 10.41 7.66
CA GLU A 188 1.40 11.06 6.61
C GLU A 188 2.88 11.13 7.01
N ALA A 189 3.18 11.55 8.25
CA ALA A 189 4.57 11.64 8.72
C ALA A 189 5.30 10.29 8.68
N LEU A 190 4.62 9.19 9.05
CA LEU A 190 5.21 7.85 8.99
C LEU A 190 5.38 7.38 7.54
N ALA A 191 4.39 7.59 6.68
CA ALA A 191 4.46 7.20 5.27
C ALA A 191 5.62 7.93 4.55
N GLU A 192 5.76 9.24 4.76
CA GLU A 192 6.84 10.05 4.21
C GLU A 192 8.22 9.65 4.76
N ALA A 193 8.32 9.34 6.04
CA ALA A 193 9.58 8.88 6.64
C ALA A 193 10.04 7.55 6.05
N LEU A 194 9.12 6.61 5.83
CA LEU A 194 9.40 5.32 5.18
C LEU A 194 9.80 5.49 3.71
N LEU A 195 9.08 6.35 2.97
CA LEU A 195 9.41 6.63 1.57
C LEU A 195 10.78 7.32 1.46
N SER A 196 11.05 8.32 2.30
CA SER A 196 12.35 9.01 2.33
C SER A 196 13.49 8.03 2.60
N ARG A 197 13.29 7.11 3.57
CA ARG A 197 14.28 6.06 3.86
C ARG A 197 14.55 5.17 2.66
N ALA A 198 13.50 4.72 1.94
CA ALA A 198 13.66 3.91 0.73
C ALA A 198 14.42 4.67 -0.37
N LEU A 199 14.06 5.94 -0.59
CA LEU A 199 14.72 6.79 -1.59
C LEU A 199 16.18 7.09 -1.25
N GLU A 200 16.51 7.29 0.02
CA GLU A 200 17.90 7.48 0.49
C GLU A 200 18.75 6.24 0.18
N LEU A 201 18.27 5.05 0.51
CA LEU A 201 18.95 3.78 0.27
C LEU A 201 19.16 3.52 -1.23
N ASP A 202 18.17 3.85 -2.05
CA ASP A 202 18.24 3.72 -3.50
C ASP A 202 18.89 4.95 -4.19
N ARG A 203 19.44 5.90 -3.42
CA ARG A 203 20.12 7.11 -3.90
C ARG A 203 19.27 7.93 -4.87
N GLY A 204 17.98 8.02 -4.59
CA GLY A 204 17.00 8.73 -5.42
C GLY A 204 16.57 7.99 -6.70
N ALA A 205 17.03 6.75 -6.91
CA ALA A 205 16.70 5.94 -8.09
C ALA A 205 16.10 4.57 -7.70
N PRO A 206 14.82 4.51 -7.30
CA PRO A 206 14.18 3.29 -6.83
C PRO A 206 14.38 2.11 -7.78
N ALA A 207 14.79 0.96 -7.24
CA ALA A 207 15.01 -0.25 -8.03
C ALA A 207 13.70 -0.90 -8.47
N ASP A 208 12.64 -0.71 -7.69
CA ASP A 208 11.30 -1.23 -7.93
C ASP A 208 10.24 -0.17 -7.59
N ASP A 209 8.98 -0.41 -7.96
CA ASP A 209 7.85 0.42 -7.56
C ASP A 209 7.67 0.34 -6.04
N VAL A 210 7.64 1.47 -5.36
CA VAL A 210 7.44 1.54 -3.91
C VAL A 210 6.08 2.12 -3.60
N SER A 211 5.25 1.37 -2.90
CA SER A 211 3.96 1.85 -2.40
C SER A 211 3.83 1.53 -0.91
N ILE A 212 3.45 2.53 -0.14
CA ILE A 212 3.30 2.48 1.31
C ILE A 212 1.90 2.97 1.65
N LEU A 213 1.20 2.24 2.51
CA LEU A 213 -0.11 2.60 3.03
C LEU A 213 -0.04 2.54 4.56
N VAL A 214 -0.28 3.65 5.20
CA VAL A 214 -0.28 3.78 6.67
C VAL A 214 -1.68 4.15 7.14
N LEU A 215 -2.21 3.39 8.10
CA LEU A 215 -3.35 3.78 8.93
C LEU A 215 -2.84 4.12 10.32
N ALA A 216 -3.27 5.24 10.88
CA ALA A 216 -3.03 5.63 12.26
C ALA A 216 -4.37 5.89 12.96
N ALA A 217 -4.57 5.27 14.11
CA ALA A 217 -5.67 5.54 15.02
C ALA A 217 -5.14 6.43 16.15
N LEU A 218 -5.52 7.70 16.16
CA LEU A 218 -5.00 8.69 17.11
C LEU A 218 -6.11 9.23 18.02
N PRO A 219 -5.79 9.77 19.21
CA PRO A 219 -6.75 10.53 19.97
C PRO A 219 -7.29 11.69 19.15
N ALA A 220 -8.62 11.79 19.03
CA ALA A 220 -9.25 12.88 18.28
C ALA A 220 -8.96 14.23 18.93
N GLN A 221 -8.48 15.19 18.14
CA GLN A 221 -8.20 16.54 18.61
C GLN A 221 -9.47 17.42 18.65
N SER A 222 -10.50 17.03 17.90
CA SER A 222 -11.78 17.73 17.85
C SER A 222 -12.96 16.75 17.84
N VAL A 223 -14.15 17.26 18.19
CA VAL A 223 -15.42 16.51 18.13
C VAL A 223 -16.11 16.67 16.77
N ASP A 224 -15.47 17.34 15.81
CA ASP A 224 -16.05 17.52 14.50
C ASP A 224 -16.07 16.17 13.74
N GLN A 225 -17.14 15.92 12.99
CA GLN A 225 -17.31 14.69 12.20
C GLN A 225 -16.94 14.91 10.73
N VAL A 226 -16.19 15.96 10.42
CA VAL A 226 -15.82 16.30 9.05
C VAL A 226 -14.77 15.33 8.55
N ARG A 227 -15.07 14.61 7.47
CA ARG A 227 -14.13 13.79 6.74
C ARG A 227 -13.35 14.64 5.75
N ARG A 228 -12.05 14.45 5.69
CA ARG A 228 -11.17 15.18 4.76
C ARG A 228 -10.38 14.19 3.93
N MET A 229 -10.30 14.43 2.63
CA MET A 229 -9.46 13.67 1.72
C MET A 229 -8.50 14.64 1.04
N ARG A 230 -7.22 14.31 1.01
CA ARG A 230 -6.18 15.08 0.33
C ARG A 230 -5.41 14.15 -0.59
N VAL A 231 -5.23 14.56 -1.84
CA VAL A 231 -4.48 13.83 -2.85
C VAL A 231 -3.52 14.79 -3.52
N ILE A 232 -2.26 14.40 -3.65
CA ILE A 232 -1.21 15.20 -4.28
C ILE A 232 -0.59 14.36 -5.40
N PHE A 233 -0.65 14.88 -6.64
CA PHE A 233 0.02 14.30 -7.78
C PHE A 233 1.04 15.31 -8.33
N PRO A 234 2.34 14.99 -8.37
CA PRO A 234 3.29 15.79 -9.12
C PRO A 234 2.97 15.66 -10.62
N MET A 235 2.95 16.78 -11.31
CA MET A 235 2.78 16.83 -12.75
C MET A 235 3.83 17.78 -13.34
N GLU A 236 4.66 17.27 -14.25
CA GLU A 236 5.57 18.11 -15.01
C GLU A 236 4.77 18.98 -15.98
N SER A 237 5.12 20.25 -16.09
CA SER A 237 4.56 21.11 -17.15
C SER A 237 5.11 20.67 -18.51
N ARG A 238 4.34 20.92 -19.60
CA ARG A 238 4.81 20.61 -20.97
C ARG A 238 6.15 21.26 -21.29
N GLU A 239 6.37 22.48 -20.85
CA GLU A 239 7.64 23.20 -21.01
C GLU A 239 8.82 22.49 -20.37
N GLN A 240 8.62 21.86 -19.18
CA GLN A 240 9.67 21.11 -18.50
C GLN A 240 9.97 19.76 -19.17
N SER A 241 8.98 19.11 -19.79
CA SER A 241 9.21 17.88 -20.54
C SER A 241 9.94 18.13 -21.87
N GLU A 242 9.62 19.21 -22.57
CA GLU A 242 10.31 19.63 -23.80
C GLU A 242 11.78 19.96 -23.54
N TRP A 243 12.09 20.68 -22.46
CA TRP A 243 13.47 20.97 -22.04
C TRP A 243 14.30 19.72 -21.70
N ARG A 244 13.68 18.70 -21.12
CA ARG A 244 14.38 17.43 -20.82
C ARG A 244 14.65 16.60 -22.07
N GLU A 245 13.73 16.61 -23.02
CA GLU A 245 13.93 15.93 -24.31
C GLU A 245 15.05 16.62 -25.11
N GLU A 246 15.09 17.95 -25.15
CA GLU A 246 16.17 18.71 -25.80
C GLU A 246 17.56 18.46 -25.17
N LEU A 247 17.65 18.44 -23.83
CA LEU A 247 18.90 18.15 -23.11
C LEU A 247 19.38 16.71 -23.33
N ALA A 248 18.44 15.75 -23.42
CA ALA A 248 18.78 14.36 -23.67
C ALA A 248 19.25 14.10 -25.10
N GLU A 249 18.82 14.90 -26.07
CA GLU A 249 19.31 14.88 -27.46
C GLU A 249 20.69 15.52 -27.60
N GLU A 250 20.99 16.57 -26.82
CA GLU A 250 22.33 17.22 -26.84
C GLU A 250 23.43 16.34 -26.21
N ASP A 251 23.11 15.50 -25.20
CA ASP A 251 24.07 14.58 -24.58
C ASP A 251 24.41 13.34 -25.45
N LEU A 252 23.65 13.09 -26.52
CA LEU A 252 23.86 11.97 -27.45
C LEU A 252 24.56 12.36 -28.77
N GLY A 253 24.94 13.61 -28.96
CA GLY A 253 25.65 14.17 -30.14
C GLY A 253 27.11 14.47 -29.84
#